data_d2622be04705fa05b84c3838c78a1808
#
_entry.id   d2622be04705fa05b84c3838c78a1808
#
_cell.length_a   1.000
_cell.length_b   1.000
_cell.length_c   1.000
_cell.angle_alpha   90.00
_cell.angle_beta   90.00
_cell.angle_gamma   90.00
#
_symmetry.space_group_name_H-M   'P 1'
#
loop_
_entity.id
_entity.type
_entity.pdbx_description
1 polymer ?
#
loop_
_entity_poly.entity_id
_entity_poly.type
_entity_poly.pdbx_seq_one_letter_code
_entity_poly.pdbx_strand_id
1 'polypeptide(L)'
;MRRLIIAALLFMAAECVAQENGEMEAVLTFLGAESPEEVDEEVVELLSHYFARPLNLNRASVSRMTESGLLDRYRAASLYDYRQRHGDILSLSELSMVDGFSEDIVKRLAPFISMESSSLPGEWPAAGRKFSCDLTVKAGAKHNEEMLWTGCVKTRMEDGDRLSALLAFTSPYGRFEHEKFTYSASVMCRCPELHTDFIIGDFNARFGQGLALWNGLSLSSLSSPSAFMKNPTGISQSASFTGNYSYTGMGVKTSVRRLAVSGFVAFPV
;
A
#
# COMPACT_ATOMS: atom_id res chain seq x y z
N MET A 1 20.80 -19.08 32.20
CA MET A 1 19.78 -18.10 31.78
C MET A 1 20.31 -17.05 30.80
N ARG A 2 21.33 -16.25 31.13
CA ARG A 2 21.85 -15.17 30.27
C ARG A 2 22.29 -15.66 28.86
N ARG A 3 22.94 -16.82 28.75
CA ARG A 3 23.37 -17.42 27.47
C ARG A 3 22.19 -17.92 26.63
N LEU A 4 21.12 -18.40 27.25
CA LEU A 4 19.89 -18.82 26.53
C LEU A 4 19.10 -17.63 26.00
N ILE A 5 19.07 -16.52 26.75
CA ILE A 5 18.42 -15.27 26.29
C ILE A 5 19.19 -14.69 25.10
N ILE A 6 20.51 -14.68 25.14
CA ILE A 6 21.36 -14.20 24.04
C ILE A 6 21.19 -15.10 22.80
N ALA A 7 21.17 -16.42 22.99
CA ALA A 7 20.91 -17.34 21.87
C ALA A 7 19.52 -17.18 21.27
N ALA A 8 18.49 -16.97 22.08
CA ALA A 8 17.14 -16.69 21.60
C ALA A 8 17.05 -15.36 20.85
N LEU A 9 17.72 -14.32 21.35
CA LEU A 9 17.79 -13.00 20.67
C LEU A 9 18.55 -13.10 19.35
N LEU A 10 19.65 -13.86 19.28
CA LEU A 10 20.39 -14.08 18.05
C LEU A 10 19.59 -14.90 17.04
N PHE A 11 18.82 -15.90 17.51
CA PHE A 11 17.95 -16.68 16.65
C PHE A 11 16.80 -15.84 16.08
N MET A 12 16.14 -15.03 16.91
CA MET A 12 15.12 -14.08 16.45
C MET A 12 15.70 -13.04 15.48
N ALA A 13 16.91 -12.56 15.72
CA ALA A 13 17.57 -11.63 14.80
C ALA A 13 17.89 -12.30 13.46
N ALA A 14 18.32 -13.56 13.46
CA ALA A 14 18.59 -14.31 12.23
C ALA A 14 17.31 -14.57 11.41
N GLU A 15 16.20 -14.90 12.06
CA GLU A 15 14.90 -15.04 11.39
C GLU A 15 14.42 -13.70 10.81
N CYS A 16 14.60 -12.62 11.54
CA CYS A 16 14.23 -11.27 11.07
C CYS A 16 15.02 -10.88 9.80
N VAL A 17 16.34 -11.13 9.78
CA VAL A 17 17.19 -10.85 8.61
C VAL A 17 16.83 -11.75 7.41
N ALA A 18 16.50 -13.02 7.65
CA ALA A 18 16.09 -13.94 6.59
C ALA A 18 14.74 -13.52 5.97
N GLN A 19 13.83 -13.04 6.77
CA GLN A 19 12.52 -12.53 6.32
C GLN A 19 12.70 -11.22 5.52
N GLU A 20 13.54 -10.31 5.98
CA GLU A 20 13.85 -9.05 5.31
C GLU A 20 14.47 -9.28 3.91
N ASN A 21 15.37 -10.26 3.80
CA ASN A 21 15.96 -10.61 2.49
C ASN A 21 14.91 -11.19 1.53
N GLY A 22 14.01 -12.06 1.98
CA GLY A 22 12.94 -12.61 1.15
C GLY A 22 11.92 -11.56 0.70
N GLU A 23 11.63 -10.61 1.57
CA GLU A 23 10.76 -9.47 1.26
C GLU A 23 11.38 -8.58 0.19
N MET A 24 12.65 -8.19 0.36
CA MET A 24 13.35 -7.35 -0.61
C MET A 24 13.48 -8.03 -1.98
N GLU A 25 13.77 -9.32 -2.02
CA GLU A 25 13.82 -10.09 -3.26
C GLU A 25 12.46 -10.11 -3.98
N ALA A 26 11.37 -10.30 -3.24
CA ALA A 26 10.02 -10.23 -3.80
C ALA A 26 9.70 -8.85 -4.36
N VAL A 27 10.08 -7.77 -3.67
CA VAL A 27 9.91 -6.39 -4.12
C VAL A 27 10.69 -6.13 -5.40
N LEU A 28 11.97 -6.50 -5.45
CA LEU A 28 12.81 -6.32 -6.63
C LEU A 28 12.27 -7.12 -7.83
N THR A 29 11.84 -8.36 -7.60
CA THR A 29 11.23 -9.22 -8.63
C THR A 29 9.94 -8.60 -9.17
N PHE A 30 9.10 -8.04 -8.30
CA PHE A 30 7.85 -7.39 -8.70
C PHE A 30 8.11 -6.17 -9.59
N LEU A 31 9.08 -5.35 -9.22
CA LEU A 31 9.43 -4.12 -9.94
C LEU A 31 10.30 -4.39 -11.17
N GLY A 32 10.98 -5.52 -11.22
CA GLY A 32 11.97 -5.83 -12.26
C GLY A 32 13.26 -5.00 -12.09
N ALA A 33 13.55 -4.57 -10.86
CA ALA A 33 14.77 -3.85 -10.51
C ALA A 33 15.90 -4.84 -10.16
N GLU A 34 17.13 -4.48 -10.48
CA GLU A 34 18.31 -5.31 -10.20
C GLU A 34 18.92 -5.02 -8.84
N SER A 35 18.73 -3.80 -8.33
CA SER A 35 19.27 -3.40 -7.03
C SER A 35 18.27 -2.59 -6.19
N PRO A 36 18.37 -2.67 -4.86
CA PRO A 36 17.53 -1.85 -3.96
C PRO A 36 17.72 -0.34 -4.12
N GLU A 37 18.88 0.09 -4.61
CA GLU A 37 19.22 1.51 -4.80
C GLU A 37 18.43 2.16 -5.95
N GLU A 38 17.89 1.35 -6.86
CA GLU A 38 17.06 1.80 -8.00
C GLU A 38 15.61 2.03 -7.59
N VAL A 39 15.22 1.56 -6.40
CA VAL A 39 13.83 1.58 -5.96
C VAL A 39 13.65 2.67 -4.93
N ASP A 40 12.61 3.46 -5.11
CA ASP A 40 12.22 4.48 -4.15
C ASP A 40 11.75 3.83 -2.83
N GLU A 41 12.22 4.35 -1.70
CA GLU A 41 11.90 3.85 -0.36
C GLU A 41 10.38 3.79 -0.10
N GLU A 42 9.62 4.73 -0.65
CA GLU A 42 8.16 4.77 -0.52
C GLU A 42 7.47 3.58 -1.22
N VAL A 43 8.05 3.14 -2.35
CA VAL A 43 7.59 1.95 -3.09
C VAL A 43 7.90 0.69 -2.33
N VAL A 44 9.12 0.57 -1.82
CA VAL A 44 9.52 -0.56 -0.99
C VAL A 44 8.57 -0.70 0.19
N GLU A 45 8.30 0.39 0.89
CA GLU A 45 7.40 0.39 2.04
C GLU A 45 5.98 -0.07 1.70
N LEU A 46 5.44 0.41 0.59
CA LEU A 46 4.10 0.03 0.15
C LEU A 46 4.02 -1.47 -0.18
N LEU A 47 5.02 -1.99 -0.88
CA LEU A 47 5.10 -3.41 -1.23
C LEU A 47 5.36 -4.27 0.02
N SER A 48 6.21 -3.84 0.93
CA SER A 48 6.45 -4.47 2.24
C SER A 48 5.17 -4.63 3.04
N HIS A 49 4.32 -3.60 3.03
CA HIS A 49 3.01 -3.69 3.68
C HIS A 49 2.15 -4.82 3.07
N TYR A 50 2.11 -4.94 1.75
CA TYR A 50 1.35 -6.00 1.09
C TYR A 50 2.03 -7.36 1.12
N PHE A 51 3.33 -7.43 1.30
CA PHE A 51 4.03 -8.67 1.59
C PHE A 51 3.65 -9.23 2.96
N ALA A 52 3.64 -8.38 3.98
CA ALA A 52 3.22 -8.74 5.34
C ALA A 52 1.70 -9.02 5.44
N ARG A 53 0.90 -8.31 4.62
CA ARG A 53 -0.58 -8.42 4.57
C ARG A 53 -1.07 -8.45 3.15
N PRO A 54 -1.11 -9.64 2.54
CA PRO A 54 -1.51 -9.79 1.16
C PRO A 54 -2.91 -9.24 0.88
N LEU A 55 -3.04 -8.52 -0.24
CA LEU A 55 -4.32 -7.99 -0.69
C LEU A 55 -5.25 -9.13 -1.09
N ASN A 56 -6.40 -9.25 -0.42
CA ASN A 56 -7.36 -10.27 -0.78
C ASN A 56 -8.13 -9.87 -2.05
N LEU A 57 -7.86 -10.58 -3.15
CA LEU A 57 -8.45 -10.27 -4.44
C LEU A 57 -9.95 -10.55 -4.51
N ASN A 58 -10.48 -11.46 -3.69
CA ASN A 58 -11.89 -11.80 -3.67
C ASN A 58 -12.75 -10.80 -2.90
N ARG A 59 -12.14 -10.08 -1.96
CA ARG A 59 -12.84 -9.12 -1.09
C ARG A 59 -12.59 -7.66 -1.49
N ALA A 60 -11.44 -7.39 -2.12
CA ALA A 60 -11.08 -6.01 -2.47
C ALA A 60 -12.04 -5.41 -3.51
N SER A 61 -12.42 -4.16 -3.29
CA SER A 61 -13.11 -3.35 -4.29
C SER A 61 -12.15 -2.91 -5.40
N VAL A 62 -12.69 -2.50 -6.54
CA VAL A 62 -11.88 -1.97 -7.67
C VAL A 62 -11.04 -0.77 -7.21
N SER A 63 -11.60 0.11 -6.39
CA SER A 63 -10.87 1.26 -5.83
C SER A 63 -9.70 0.79 -4.96
N ARG A 64 -9.94 -0.17 -4.05
CA ARG A 64 -8.90 -0.71 -3.17
C ARG A 64 -7.77 -1.38 -3.96
N MET A 65 -8.12 -2.17 -5.00
CA MET A 65 -7.15 -2.80 -5.89
C MET A 65 -6.28 -1.77 -6.63
N THR A 66 -6.89 -0.71 -7.12
CA THR A 66 -6.18 0.36 -7.83
C THR A 66 -5.33 1.22 -6.89
N GLU A 67 -5.84 1.54 -5.70
CA GLU A 67 -5.13 2.32 -4.68
C GLU A 67 -3.94 1.58 -4.09
N SER A 68 -3.98 0.25 -4.08
CA SER A 68 -2.85 -0.58 -3.63
C SER A 68 -1.60 -0.40 -4.49
N GLY A 69 -1.75 0.06 -5.73
CA GLY A 69 -0.67 0.15 -6.70
C GLY A 69 -0.26 -1.21 -7.31
N LEU A 70 -0.73 -2.33 -6.76
CA LEU A 70 -0.42 -3.67 -7.27
C LEU A 70 -1.08 -3.95 -8.62
N LEU A 71 -2.28 -3.43 -8.81
CA LEU A 71 -3.07 -3.61 -10.02
C LEU A 71 -3.37 -2.27 -10.70
N ASP A 72 -3.19 -2.24 -12.01
CA ASP A 72 -3.68 -1.13 -12.80
C ASP A 72 -5.21 -1.17 -12.93
N ARG A 73 -5.78 -0.08 -13.43
CA ARG A 73 -7.23 0.07 -13.57
C ARG A 73 -7.87 -0.98 -14.49
N TYR A 74 -7.15 -1.38 -15.53
CA TYR A 74 -7.63 -2.39 -16.46
C TYR A 74 -7.72 -3.76 -15.78
N ARG A 75 -6.65 -4.21 -15.15
CA ARG A 75 -6.61 -5.49 -14.43
C ARG A 75 -7.62 -5.53 -13.28
N ALA A 76 -7.74 -4.44 -12.52
CA ALA A 76 -8.73 -4.34 -11.44
C ALA A 76 -10.18 -4.45 -11.98
N ALA A 77 -10.47 -3.85 -13.13
CA ALA A 77 -11.78 -3.96 -13.77
C ALA A 77 -12.03 -5.36 -14.34
N SER A 78 -11.04 -5.95 -15.03
CA SER A 78 -11.13 -7.31 -15.56
C SER A 78 -11.35 -8.34 -14.46
N LEU A 79 -10.64 -8.20 -13.34
CA LEU A 79 -10.80 -9.06 -12.18
C LEU A 79 -12.20 -8.92 -11.56
N TYR A 80 -12.69 -7.70 -11.43
CA TYR A 80 -14.06 -7.45 -10.94
C TYR A 80 -15.11 -8.08 -11.84
N ASP A 81 -14.99 -7.92 -13.17
CA ASP A 81 -15.92 -8.50 -14.15
C ASP A 81 -15.86 -10.04 -14.14
N TYR A 82 -14.66 -10.62 -14.03
CA TYR A 82 -14.49 -12.06 -13.88
C TYR A 82 -15.22 -12.58 -12.63
N ARG A 83 -15.01 -11.92 -11.49
CA ARG A 83 -15.68 -12.30 -10.22
C ARG A 83 -17.19 -12.21 -10.30
N GLN A 84 -17.72 -11.24 -11.02
CA GLN A 84 -19.19 -11.12 -11.23
C GLN A 84 -19.77 -12.27 -12.04
N ARG A 85 -18.99 -12.86 -12.93
CA ARG A 85 -19.44 -13.95 -13.82
C ARG A 85 -19.15 -15.34 -13.27
N HIS A 86 -18.01 -15.52 -12.62
CA HIS A 86 -17.50 -16.85 -12.24
C HIS A 86 -17.41 -17.06 -10.73
N GLY A 87 -17.55 -16.01 -9.93
CA GLY A 87 -17.38 -16.05 -8.49
C GLY A 87 -15.94 -15.81 -8.05
N ASP A 88 -15.61 -16.29 -6.86
CA ASP A 88 -14.30 -16.10 -6.24
C ASP A 88 -13.21 -16.85 -7.02
N ILE A 89 -12.03 -16.23 -7.11
CA ILE A 89 -10.82 -16.83 -7.66
C ILE A 89 -10.16 -17.67 -6.58
N LEU A 90 -9.90 -18.93 -6.88
CA LEU A 90 -9.40 -19.89 -5.91
C LEU A 90 -7.94 -20.30 -6.12
N SER A 91 -7.35 -19.98 -7.27
CA SER A 91 -5.97 -20.37 -7.58
C SER A 91 -5.24 -19.35 -8.46
N LEU A 92 -3.89 -19.36 -8.38
CA LEU A 92 -3.05 -18.56 -9.27
C LEU A 92 -3.22 -18.95 -10.74
N SER A 93 -3.48 -20.21 -11.02
CA SER A 93 -3.74 -20.69 -12.39
C SER A 93 -5.04 -20.13 -12.94
N GLU A 94 -6.08 -20.00 -12.10
CA GLU A 94 -7.33 -19.36 -12.47
C GLU A 94 -7.15 -17.86 -12.69
N LEU A 95 -6.35 -17.19 -11.84
CA LEU A 95 -6.01 -15.78 -12.01
C LEU A 95 -5.32 -15.52 -13.36
N SER A 96 -4.48 -16.44 -13.83
CA SER A 96 -3.83 -16.30 -15.13
C SER A 96 -4.77 -16.41 -16.34
N MET A 97 -6.00 -16.90 -16.14
CA MET A 97 -7.04 -16.93 -17.17
C MET A 97 -7.84 -15.63 -17.27
N VAL A 98 -7.70 -14.77 -16.27
CA VAL A 98 -8.34 -13.45 -16.27
C VAL A 98 -7.62 -12.54 -17.26
N ASP A 99 -8.40 -11.79 -18.04
CA ASP A 99 -7.84 -10.89 -19.03
C ASP A 99 -6.90 -9.83 -18.41
N GLY A 100 -5.72 -9.68 -19.00
CA GLY A 100 -4.67 -8.81 -18.48
C GLY A 100 -3.70 -9.46 -17.50
N PHE A 101 -3.90 -10.73 -17.11
CA PHE A 101 -3.01 -11.47 -16.23
C PHE A 101 -2.27 -12.56 -16.99
N SER A 102 -0.99 -12.34 -17.29
CA SER A 102 -0.10 -13.39 -17.78
C SER A 102 0.49 -14.19 -16.60
N GLU A 103 0.99 -15.39 -16.88
CA GLU A 103 1.65 -16.21 -15.85
C GLU A 103 2.81 -15.47 -15.16
N ASP A 104 3.58 -14.67 -15.90
CA ASP A 104 4.69 -13.89 -15.33
C ASP A 104 4.19 -12.81 -14.38
N ILE A 105 3.11 -12.13 -14.73
CA ILE A 105 2.50 -11.12 -13.87
C ILE A 105 1.94 -11.78 -12.61
N VAL A 106 1.27 -12.92 -12.74
CA VAL A 106 0.72 -13.66 -11.61
C VAL A 106 1.81 -14.14 -10.67
N LYS A 107 2.93 -14.66 -11.20
CA LYS A 107 4.10 -15.08 -10.38
C LYS A 107 4.68 -13.91 -9.59
N ARG A 108 4.81 -12.73 -10.19
CA ARG A 108 5.31 -11.53 -9.51
C ARG A 108 4.35 -10.98 -8.46
N LEU A 109 3.05 -11.07 -8.72
CA LEU A 109 2.00 -10.63 -7.80
C LEU A 109 1.79 -11.60 -6.63
N ALA A 110 2.08 -12.88 -6.79
CA ALA A 110 1.77 -13.94 -5.83
C ALA A 110 2.15 -13.63 -4.37
N PRO A 111 3.32 -13.04 -4.06
CA PRO A 111 3.69 -12.72 -2.69
C PRO A 111 2.84 -11.64 -2.03
N PHE A 112 2.17 -10.80 -2.82
CA PHE A 112 1.46 -9.60 -2.37
C PHE A 112 -0.07 -9.75 -2.37
N ILE A 113 -0.58 -10.90 -2.80
CA ILE A 113 -2.01 -11.15 -2.96
C ILE A 113 -2.45 -12.40 -2.19
N SER A 114 -3.71 -12.42 -1.78
CA SER A 114 -4.37 -13.62 -1.25
C SER A 114 -5.67 -13.87 -2.00
N MET A 115 -6.08 -15.12 -2.04
CA MET A 115 -7.29 -15.59 -2.70
C MET A 115 -8.22 -16.31 -1.72
N GLU A 116 -8.22 -15.85 -0.44
CA GLU A 116 -9.17 -16.38 0.53
C GLU A 116 -10.59 -16.13 0.03
N SER A 117 -11.39 -17.19 -0.02
CA SER A 117 -12.77 -17.10 -0.44
C SER A 117 -13.57 -16.17 0.47
N SER A 118 -14.48 -15.41 -0.11
CA SER A 118 -15.37 -14.53 0.64
C SER A 118 -16.44 -15.31 1.40
N SER A 119 -16.81 -16.50 0.89
CA SER A 119 -17.75 -17.40 1.55
C SER A 119 -17.62 -18.82 0.99
N LEU A 120 -17.63 -19.82 1.85
CA LEU A 120 -17.85 -21.19 1.42
C LEU A 120 -19.35 -21.38 1.07
N PRO A 121 -19.69 -22.27 0.12
CA PRO A 121 -21.08 -22.57 -0.18
C PRO A 121 -21.81 -23.04 1.10
N GLY A 122 -22.81 -22.28 1.53
CA GLY A 122 -23.57 -22.56 2.74
C GLY A 122 -23.11 -21.85 4.02
N GLU A 123 -22.02 -21.12 3.98
CA GLU A 123 -21.64 -20.20 5.06
C GLU A 123 -22.07 -18.77 4.72
N TRP A 124 -22.73 -18.13 5.68
CA TRP A 124 -22.93 -16.69 5.60
C TRP A 124 -21.58 -16.02 5.67
N PRO A 125 -21.30 -15.04 4.80
CA PRO A 125 -20.05 -14.29 4.89
C PRO A 125 -19.93 -13.79 6.32
N ALA A 126 -18.85 -14.20 7.00
CA ALA A 126 -18.59 -13.72 8.33
C ALA A 126 -18.42 -12.21 8.26
N ALA A 127 -19.48 -11.49 8.58
CA ALA A 127 -19.54 -10.03 8.67
C ALA A 127 -18.74 -9.53 9.89
N GLY A 128 -17.66 -10.21 10.22
CA GLY A 128 -16.72 -9.78 11.24
C GLY A 128 -15.91 -8.63 10.69
N ARG A 129 -16.23 -7.40 11.12
CA ARG A 129 -15.30 -6.28 11.04
C ARG A 129 -13.97 -6.74 11.63
N LYS A 130 -12.98 -6.98 10.77
CA LYS A 130 -11.63 -7.27 11.25
C LYS A 130 -10.95 -5.92 11.48
N PHE A 131 -10.93 -5.47 12.73
CA PHE A 131 -10.06 -4.38 13.12
C PHE A 131 -8.61 -4.85 13.04
N SER A 132 -7.79 -4.10 12.36
CA SER A 132 -6.36 -4.34 12.29
C SER A 132 -5.60 -3.09 12.70
N CYS A 133 -4.50 -3.29 13.39
CA CYS A 133 -3.59 -2.24 13.79
C CYS A 133 -2.17 -2.69 13.47
N ASP A 134 -1.49 -1.95 12.62
CA ASP A 134 -0.11 -2.18 12.24
C ASP A 134 0.77 -1.09 12.81
N LEU A 135 1.84 -1.50 13.46
CA LEU A 135 2.88 -0.60 13.94
C LEU A 135 4.19 -0.95 13.24
N THR A 136 4.68 -0.02 12.43
CA THR A 136 5.98 -0.13 11.77
C THR A 136 6.95 0.82 12.45
N VAL A 137 8.08 0.30 12.89
CA VAL A 137 9.16 1.08 13.48
C VAL A 137 10.41 0.85 12.64
N LYS A 138 10.96 1.93 12.10
CA LYS A 138 12.24 1.91 11.38
C LYS A 138 13.24 2.74 12.15
N ALA A 139 14.47 2.23 12.27
CA ALA A 139 15.58 2.97 12.83
C ALA A 139 16.79 2.76 11.92
N GLY A 140 17.48 3.83 11.60
CA GLY A 140 18.66 3.78 10.76
C GLY A 140 19.79 4.60 11.38
N ALA A 141 21.02 4.18 11.12
CA ALA A 141 22.20 4.91 11.49
C ALA A 141 23.12 5.05 10.27
N LYS A 142 23.61 6.24 10.03
CA LYS A 142 24.58 6.51 8.98
C LYS A 142 25.84 7.10 9.60
N HIS A 143 26.98 6.51 9.27
CA HIS A 143 28.28 7.01 9.71
C HIS A 143 28.88 7.86 8.59
N ASN A 144 28.93 9.15 8.85
CA ASN A 144 29.66 10.09 8.01
C ASN A 144 30.69 10.76 8.89
N GLU A 145 31.17 11.73 9.08
CA GLU A 145 32.09 12.29 10.09
C GLU A 145 31.54 12.14 11.53
N GLU A 146 30.21 12.11 11.69
CA GLU A 146 29.49 11.84 12.93
C GLU A 146 28.44 10.74 12.72
N MET A 147 28.05 10.05 13.79
CA MET A 147 26.91 9.10 13.76
C MET A 147 25.60 9.87 13.68
N LEU A 148 24.93 9.76 12.54
CA LEU A 148 23.61 10.33 12.31
C LEU A 148 22.55 9.23 12.44
N TRP A 149 21.54 9.50 13.23
CA TRP A 149 20.42 8.57 13.47
C TRP A 149 19.16 9.07 12.78
N THR A 150 18.37 8.15 12.29
CA THR A 150 17.00 8.41 11.84
C THR A 150 16.07 7.45 12.54
N GLY A 151 14.85 7.87 12.80
CA GLY A 151 13.82 7.02 13.37
C GLY A 151 12.47 7.35 12.76
N CYS A 152 11.69 6.33 12.50
CA CYS A 152 10.35 6.49 12.03
C CYS A 152 9.41 5.52 12.72
N VAL A 153 8.25 6.03 13.11
CA VAL A 153 7.16 5.23 13.68
C VAL A 153 5.91 5.51 12.87
N LYS A 154 5.31 4.46 12.32
CA LYS A 154 4.08 4.54 11.55
C LYS A 154 3.06 3.59 12.13
N THR A 155 1.85 4.08 12.34
CA THR A 155 0.72 3.28 12.78
C THR A 155 -0.37 3.36 11.74
N ARG A 156 -0.84 2.20 11.29
CA ARG A 156 -2.00 2.08 10.40
C ARG A 156 -3.08 1.29 11.13
N MET A 157 -4.26 1.86 11.19
CA MET A 157 -5.44 1.24 11.77
C MET A 157 -6.51 1.11 10.70
N GLU A 158 -7.05 -0.08 10.52
CA GLU A 158 -8.10 -0.34 9.52
C GLU A 158 -9.26 -1.08 10.20
N ASP A 159 -10.50 -0.63 9.95
CA ASP A 159 -11.72 -1.32 10.32
C ASP A 159 -12.44 -1.80 9.05
N GLY A 160 -12.02 -2.97 8.59
CA GLY A 160 -12.43 -3.51 7.31
C GLY A 160 -12.08 -2.56 6.15
N ASP A 161 -13.02 -2.41 5.21
CA ASP A 161 -12.86 -1.47 4.09
C ASP A 161 -13.46 -0.08 4.36
N ARG A 162 -14.05 0.15 5.54
CA ARG A 162 -14.83 1.38 5.82
C ARG A 162 -13.99 2.51 6.41
N LEU A 163 -13.09 2.19 7.30
CA LEU A 163 -12.29 3.18 8.01
C LEU A 163 -10.82 2.80 7.95
N SER A 164 -10.00 3.78 7.60
CA SER A 164 -8.54 3.66 7.63
C SER A 164 -7.96 4.92 8.25
N ALA A 165 -7.17 4.76 9.29
CA ALA A 165 -6.43 5.84 9.92
C ALA A 165 -4.94 5.55 9.84
N LEU A 166 -4.15 6.56 9.52
CA LEU A 166 -2.71 6.48 9.37
C LEU A 166 -2.07 7.62 10.15
N LEU A 167 -1.09 7.26 10.97
CA LEU A 167 -0.24 8.18 11.71
C LEU A 167 1.20 7.83 11.43
N ALA A 168 2.00 8.79 11.03
CA ALA A 168 3.43 8.62 10.83
C ALA A 168 4.19 9.72 11.55
N PHE A 169 5.30 9.34 12.15
CA PHE A 169 6.20 10.23 12.86
C PHE A 169 7.62 9.90 12.42
N THR A 170 8.31 10.87 11.87
CA THR A 170 9.64 10.68 11.27
C THR A 170 10.63 11.69 11.82
N SER A 171 11.78 11.18 12.25
CA SER A 171 12.97 11.99 12.54
C SER A 171 13.95 11.84 11.39
N PRO A 172 14.27 12.90 10.64
CA PRO A 172 15.27 12.83 9.58
C PRO A 172 16.67 12.52 10.15
N TYR A 173 17.57 12.12 9.26
CA TYR A 173 18.98 11.90 9.66
C TYR A 173 19.56 13.17 10.29
N GLY A 174 20.03 13.08 11.54
CA GLY A 174 20.60 14.18 12.26
C GLY A 174 20.87 13.85 13.73
N ARG A 175 21.30 14.86 14.48
CA ARG A 175 21.21 14.82 15.93
C ARG A 175 19.72 14.92 16.29
N PHE A 176 19.29 14.24 17.36
CA PHE A 176 17.91 14.33 17.86
C PHE A 176 17.61 15.77 18.32
N GLU A 177 17.31 16.64 17.38
CA GLU A 177 16.83 18.00 17.62
C GLU A 177 15.32 18.00 17.48
N HIS A 178 14.60 18.38 18.52
CA HIS A 178 13.14 18.37 18.59
C HIS A 178 12.45 19.20 17.49
N GLU A 179 13.16 20.10 16.85
CA GLU A 179 12.62 21.02 15.84
C GLU A 179 12.51 20.42 14.43
N LYS A 180 13.02 19.21 14.21
CA LYS A 180 13.08 18.59 12.85
C LYS A 180 12.17 17.37 12.66
N PHE A 181 11.29 17.09 13.62
CA PHE A 181 10.35 15.98 13.47
C PHE A 181 9.24 16.32 12.47
N THR A 182 9.00 15.40 11.55
CA THR A 182 7.88 15.46 10.63
C THR A 182 6.79 14.51 11.11
N TYR A 183 5.56 14.97 11.11
CA TYR A 183 4.39 14.14 11.42
C TYR A 183 3.41 14.17 10.26
N SER A 184 2.77 13.06 10.01
CA SER A 184 1.70 12.93 9.03
C SER A 184 0.54 12.17 9.66
N ALA A 185 -0.66 12.65 9.44
CA ALA A 185 -1.88 12.06 9.97
C ALA A 185 -2.99 12.11 8.94
N SER A 186 -3.65 10.99 8.70
CA SER A 186 -4.80 10.94 7.81
C SER A 186 -5.85 9.94 8.27
N VAL A 187 -7.10 10.27 8.02
CA VAL A 187 -8.24 9.41 8.24
C VAL A 187 -9.06 9.35 6.95
N MET A 188 -9.34 8.16 6.47
CA MET A 188 -10.20 7.91 5.33
C MET A 188 -11.42 7.11 5.77
N CYS A 189 -12.59 7.61 5.42
CA CYS A 189 -13.87 6.94 5.63
C CYS A 189 -14.51 6.62 4.27
N ARG A 190 -14.73 5.34 4.00
CA ARG A 190 -15.41 4.86 2.79
C ARG A 190 -16.84 4.52 3.13
N CYS A 191 -17.77 5.08 2.37
CA CYS A 191 -19.19 4.81 2.44
C CYS A 191 -19.61 4.05 1.16
N PRO A 192 -19.55 2.70 1.17
CA PRO A 192 -19.88 1.90 -0.03
C PRO A 192 -21.31 2.14 -0.51
N GLU A 193 -22.23 2.40 0.40
CA GLU A 193 -23.65 2.65 0.12
C GLU A 193 -23.88 3.94 -0.69
N LEU A 194 -23.05 4.95 -0.44
CA LEU A 194 -23.08 6.25 -1.13
C LEU A 194 -22.05 6.31 -2.28
N HIS A 195 -21.26 5.26 -2.47
CA HIS A 195 -20.10 5.27 -3.37
C HIS A 195 -19.20 6.49 -3.18
N THR A 196 -19.00 6.87 -1.92
CA THR A 196 -18.31 8.12 -1.56
C THR A 196 -17.24 7.83 -0.51
N ASP A 197 -16.05 8.36 -0.78
CA ASP A 197 -14.90 8.30 0.11
C ASP A 197 -14.60 9.70 0.63
N PHE A 198 -14.41 9.83 1.92
CA PHE A 198 -14.00 11.06 2.61
C PHE A 198 -12.59 10.88 3.15
N ILE A 199 -11.76 11.90 3.02
CA ILE A 199 -10.42 11.92 3.59
C ILE A 199 -10.19 13.23 4.32
N ILE A 200 -9.53 13.13 5.48
CA ILE A 200 -9.13 14.28 6.30
C ILE A 200 -7.68 14.05 6.74
N GLY A 201 -6.86 15.09 6.66
CA GLY A 201 -5.44 15.07 7.00
C GLY A 201 -4.57 15.04 5.76
N ASP A 202 -3.52 14.23 5.77
CA ASP A 202 -2.55 14.19 4.68
C ASP A 202 -2.97 13.20 3.59
N PHE A 203 -3.05 13.68 2.36
CA PHE A 203 -3.51 12.91 1.23
C PHE A 203 -2.72 13.21 -0.04
N ASN A 204 -2.77 12.26 -0.96
CA ASN A 204 -2.25 12.39 -2.30
C ASN A 204 -3.39 12.66 -3.29
N ALA A 205 -3.14 13.54 -4.26
CA ALA A 205 -4.06 13.83 -5.35
C ALA A 205 -3.40 13.49 -6.69
N ARG A 206 -3.93 12.49 -7.39
CA ARG A 206 -3.35 11.95 -8.64
C ARG A 206 -4.41 11.88 -9.71
N PHE A 207 -4.41 12.84 -10.61
CA PHE A 207 -5.42 12.97 -11.66
C PHE A 207 -4.80 12.96 -13.06
N GLY A 208 -5.50 12.31 -13.98
CA GLY A 208 -5.10 12.22 -15.39
C GLY A 208 -3.73 11.55 -15.57
N GLN A 209 -2.89 12.10 -16.42
CA GLN A 209 -1.53 11.65 -16.67
C GLN A 209 -0.47 12.47 -15.89
N GLY A 210 -0.90 13.24 -14.90
CA GLY A 210 -0.01 13.99 -14.03
C GLY A 210 0.50 15.32 -14.63
N LEU A 211 -0.17 15.86 -15.61
CA LEU A 211 0.21 17.14 -16.20
C LEU A 211 -0.13 18.34 -15.33
N ALA A 212 -1.27 18.29 -14.62
CA ALA A 212 -1.74 19.40 -13.82
C ALA A 212 -1.68 19.10 -12.31
N LEU A 213 -2.01 17.89 -11.91
CA LEU A 213 -2.12 17.54 -10.50
C LEU A 213 -1.64 16.11 -10.27
N TRP A 214 -0.45 16.02 -9.72
CA TRP A 214 0.14 14.73 -9.35
C TRP A 214 1.12 14.94 -8.20
N ASN A 215 0.86 14.32 -7.06
CA ASN A 215 1.79 14.27 -5.96
C ASN A 215 2.00 12.83 -5.48
N GLY A 216 3.12 12.59 -4.83
CA GLY A 216 3.54 11.28 -4.39
C GLY A 216 3.93 10.33 -5.54
N LEU A 217 4.35 9.15 -5.19
CA LEU A 217 4.87 8.14 -6.11
C LEU A 217 3.77 7.51 -6.96
N SER A 218 4.14 7.13 -8.16
CA SER A 218 3.33 6.28 -9.03
C SER A 218 4.05 4.96 -9.23
N LEU A 219 3.49 3.88 -8.69
CA LEU A 219 3.89 2.55 -9.11
C LEU A 219 3.45 2.35 -10.55
N SER A 220 4.37 2.45 -11.48
CA SER A 220 4.18 1.95 -12.83
C SER A 220 4.73 0.52 -12.87
N SER A 221 3.88 -0.44 -13.19
CA SER A 221 4.32 -1.81 -13.43
C SER A 221 5.30 -1.82 -14.61
N LEU A 222 6.58 -2.04 -14.34
CA LEU A 222 7.67 -1.98 -15.33
C LEU A 222 7.56 -3.05 -16.42
N SER A 223 6.64 -3.99 -16.30
CA SER A 223 6.52 -5.16 -17.17
C SER A 223 5.44 -5.08 -18.24
N SER A 224 4.86 -3.92 -18.48
CA SER A 224 3.79 -3.75 -19.48
C SER A 224 4.08 -2.56 -20.39
N PRO A 225 3.66 -2.60 -21.67
CA PRO A 225 3.68 -1.41 -22.54
C PRO A 225 2.94 -0.21 -21.97
N SER A 226 2.01 -0.46 -21.05
CA SER A 226 1.30 0.57 -20.27
C SER A 226 2.12 1.14 -19.10
N ALA A 227 3.36 0.70 -18.88
CA ALA A 227 4.23 1.20 -17.81
C ALA A 227 4.48 2.72 -17.87
N PHE A 228 4.41 3.29 -19.06
CA PHE A 228 4.51 4.74 -19.27
C PHE A 228 3.22 5.49 -18.92
N MET A 229 2.11 4.79 -18.73
CA MET A 229 0.84 5.41 -18.34
C MET A 229 0.75 5.48 -16.83
N LYS A 230 0.65 6.70 -16.30
CA LYS A 230 0.40 6.91 -14.89
C LYS A 230 -1.00 6.41 -14.51
N ASN A 231 -1.11 5.71 -13.40
CA ASN A 231 -2.37 5.21 -12.88
C ASN A 231 -3.03 6.25 -11.96
N PRO A 232 -4.07 6.99 -12.43
CA PRO A 232 -4.73 8.01 -11.62
C PRO A 232 -5.59 7.36 -10.55
N THR A 233 -5.16 7.42 -9.30
CA THR A 233 -5.91 6.89 -8.15
C THR A 233 -6.94 7.87 -7.60
N GLY A 234 -6.92 9.13 -8.08
CA GLY A 234 -7.72 10.20 -7.52
C GLY A 234 -7.15 10.70 -6.19
N ILE A 235 -8.02 10.85 -5.20
CA ILE A 235 -7.60 11.21 -3.83
C ILE A 235 -7.38 9.93 -3.05
N SER A 236 -6.21 9.79 -2.42
CA SER A 236 -5.81 8.63 -1.61
C SER A 236 -5.01 9.06 -0.39
N GLN A 237 -4.97 8.24 0.67
CA GLN A 237 -4.13 8.52 1.84
C GLN A 237 -2.66 8.58 1.45
N SER A 238 -1.94 9.54 2.03
CA SER A 238 -0.49 9.57 1.93
C SER A 238 0.11 8.48 2.83
N ALA A 239 0.86 7.58 2.23
CA ALA A 239 1.54 6.50 2.94
C ALA A 239 3.02 6.82 3.22
N SER A 240 3.50 7.98 2.77
CA SER A 240 4.90 8.36 2.85
C SER A 240 5.36 8.66 4.27
N PHE A 241 6.57 8.21 4.60
CA PHE A 241 7.26 8.63 5.83
C PHE A 241 7.84 10.04 5.73
N THR A 242 8.10 10.51 4.53
CA THR A 242 8.83 11.77 4.32
C THR A 242 7.93 13.01 4.31
N GLY A 243 6.61 12.87 4.24
CA GLY A 243 5.65 13.99 4.35
C GLY A 243 5.74 15.09 3.29
N ASN A 244 6.84 15.14 2.53
CA ASN A 244 7.19 16.29 1.70
C ASN A 244 6.38 16.46 0.41
N TYR A 245 5.49 15.53 0.11
CA TYR A 245 4.74 15.51 -1.16
C TYR A 245 3.23 15.33 -1.00
N SER A 246 2.71 15.39 0.24
CA SER A 246 1.28 15.27 0.49
C SER A 246 0.63 16.64 0.63
N TYR A 247 -0.66 16.70 0.32
CA TYR A 247 -1.51 17.82 0.67
C TYR A 247 -2.13 17.58 2.03
N THR A 248 -2.21 18.61 2.86
CA THR A 248 -2.93 18.57 4.14
C THR A 248 -4.25 19.29 4.02
N GLY A 249 -5.36 18.62 4.35
CA GLY A 249 -6.69 19.20 4.21
C GLY A 249 -7.81 18.20 4.25
N MET A 250 -8.81 18.41 3.40
CA MET A 250 -9.98 17.56 3.28
C MET A 250 -10.26 17.24 1.82
N GLY A 251 -10.65 16.00 1.55
CA GLY A 251 -11.03 15.57 0.22
C GLY A 251 -12.26 14.68 0.22
N VAL A 252 -12.98 14.70 -0.88
CA VAL A 252 -14.12 13.84 -1.16
C VAL A 252 -14.01 13.29 -2.56
N LYS A 253 -14.29 11.99 -2.70
CA LYS A 253 -14.38 11.31 -3.99
C LYS A 253 -15.68 10.56 -4.02
N THR A 254 -16.51 10.84 -5.00
CA THR A 254 -17.78 10.14 -5.20
C THR A 254 -17.89 9.62 -6.61
N SER A 255 -18.53 8.45 -6.76
CA SER A 255 -18.78 7.85 -8.06
C SER A 255 -20.27 7.54 -8.21
N VAL A 256 -20.89 8.11 -9.24
CA VAL A 256 -22.31 7.88 -9.58
C VAL A 256 -22.37 7.34 -10.98
N ARG A 257 -22.73 6.07 -11.12
CA ARG A 257 -22.81 5.36 -12.41
C ARG A 257 -21.47 5.43 -13.19
N ARG A 258 -21.41 6.30 -14.21
CA ARG A 258 -20.23 6.48 -15.08
C ARG A 258 -19.45 7.76 -14.78
N LEU A 259 -19.90 8.55 -13.83
CA LEU A 259 -19.28 9.81 -13.45
C LEU A 259 -18.54 9.63 -12.11
N ALA A 260 -17.26 9.98 -12.10
CA ALA A 260 -16.48 10.10 -10.87
C ALA A 260 -16.16 11.59 -10.65
N VAL A 261 -16.54 12.10 -9.49
CA VAL A 261 -16.30 13.49 -9.09
C VAL A 261 -15.41 13.48 -7.86
N SER A 262 -14.35 14.28 -7.89
CA SER A 262 -13.47 14.47 -6.76
C SER A 262 -13.28 15.95 -6.48
N GLY A 263 -13.32 16.34 -5.23
CA GLY A 263 -13.06 17.69 -4.79
C GLY A 263 -12.23 17.67 -3.51
N PHE A 264 -11.36 18.67 -3.34
CA PHE A 264 -10.56 18.80 -2.13
C PHE A 264 -10.24 20.25 -1.83
N VAL A 265 -9.95 20.51 -0.56
CA VAL A 265 -9.39 21.77 -0.07
C VAL A 265 -8.09 21.42 0.65
N ALA A 266 -7.00 22.02 0.18
CA ALA A 266 -5.69 21.85 0.78
C ALA A 266 -5.25 23.17 1.43
N PHE A 267 -4.61 23.06 2.57
CA PHE A 267 -4.02 24.19 3.28
C PHE A 267 -2.52 24.22 2.96
N PRO A 268 -1.93 25.38 2.72
CA PRO A 268 -0.48 25.50 2.61
C PRO A 268 0.15 25.14 3.97
N VAL A 269 1.13 24.25 3.95
CA VAL A 269 1.94 23.85 5.11
C VAL A 269 3.18 24.73 5.17
#